data_13f1830413287dc18de90115675eef03
#
_entry.id   13f1830413287dc18de90115675eef03
#
_cell.length_a   1.000
_cell.length_b   1.000
_cell.length_c   1.000
_cell.angle_alpha   90.00
_cell.angle_beta   90.00
_cell.angle_gamma   90.00
#
_symmetry.space_group_name_H-M   'P 1'
#
loop_
_entity.id
_entity.type
_entity.pdbx_description
1 polymer ?
#
loop_
_entity_poly.entity_id
_entity_poly.type
_entity_poly.pdbx_seq_one_letter_code
_entity_poly.pdbx_strand_id
1 'polypeptide(L)'
;MCTIVLALCILVPFVIVPSLFNVGLSKPLSTLCFLTSVLTKFNIPRAKSIYVSEGNIDFTYENVVEELNLPFFVKPNQSGSSLGISKVNSKEEYEKALVFAFAEDKDILIESFLDGMEISVGVLNYKGETKVLGLTEIVSHNDFFDYEAKYLGKSEEITPARISVEMATKVQNIAIKVYESLRMTGFSRAEYIIMNNEPHFIEINTNPGLSPQSIFPQQVTHAKMDMSDLLDSEIELALQRKPIWKK
;
A
#
# COMPACT_ATOMS: atom_id res chain seq x y z
N MET A 1 18.67 -9.52 -21.08
CA MET A 1 18.46 -9.23 -19.65
C MET A 1 17.14 -8.48 -19.37
N CYS A 2 16.78 -7.46 -20.14
CA CYS A 2 15.55 -6.67 -19.88
C CYS A 2 14.23 -7.46 -20.03
N THR A 3 14.15 -8.43 -20.92
CA THR A 3 12.92 -9.19 -21.23
C THR A 3 12.55 -10.21 -20.13
N ILE A 4 13.55 -10.76 -19.43
CA ILE A 4 13.32 -11.73 -18.33
C ILE A 4 12.81 -11.03 -17.08
N VAL A 5 13.31 -9.83 -16.79
CA VAL A 5 12.86 -9.01 -15.66
C VAL A 5 11.40 -8.59 -15.84
N LEU A 6 10.99 -8.24 -17.07
CA LEU A 6 9.59 -7.88 -17.37
C LEU A 6 8.63 -9.07 -17.19
N ALA A 7 9.08 -10.28 -17.57
CA ALA A 7 8.27 -11.51 -17.40
C ALA A 7 8.13 -11.89 -15.91
N LEU A 8 9.15 -11.64 -15.08
CA LEU A 8 9.08 -11.87 -13.64
C LEU A 8 8.13 -10.89 -12.93
N CYS A 9 8.15 -9.63 -13.34
CA CYS A 9 7.23 -8.61 -12.80
C CYS A 9 5.76 -8.91 -13.10
N ILE A 10 5.47 -9.62 -14.21
CA ILE A 10 4.09 -9.99 -14.58
C ILE A 10 3.62 -11.26 -13.84
N LEU A 11 4.52 -12.15 -13.46
CA LEU A 11 4.17 -13.44 -12.84
C LEU A 11 4.07 -13.38 -11.31
N VAL A 12 4.77 -12.49 -10.65
CA VAL A 12 4.81 -12.41 -9.19
C VAL A 12 3.49 -11.89 -8.58
N PRO A 13 2.81 -10.86 -9.10
CA PRO A 13 1.55 -10.38 -8.53
C PRO A 13 0.39 -11.37 -8.67
N PHE A 14 0.38 -12.17 -9.74
CA PHE A 14 -0.73 -13.10 -10.02
C PHE A 14 -0.75 -14.34 -9.11
N VAL A 15 0.36 -14.67 -8.46
CA VAL A 15 0.52 -15.92 -7.68
C VAL A 15 0.28 -15.70 -6.18
N ILE A 16 0.35 -14.47 -5.71
CA ILE A 16 0.37 -14.20 -4.26
C ILE A 16 -1.03 -14.17 -3.65
N VAL A 17 -2.04 -13.75 -4.39
CA VAL A 17 -3.36 -13.46 -3.86
C VAL A 17 -4.41 -14.57 -4.00
N PRO A 18 -4.41 -15.45 -5.01
CA PRO A 18 -5.45 -16.48 -5.16
C PRO A 18 -5.40 -17.58 -4.12
N SER A 19 -4.33 -17.69 -3.33
CA SER A 19 -4.15 -18.81 -2.41
C SER A 19 -4.88 -18.68 -1.07
N LEU A 20 -5.42 -17.52 -0.76
CA LEU A 20 -6.03 -17.26 0.54
C LEU A 20 -7.53 -17.57 0.61
N PHE A 21 -8.25 -17.58 -0.52
CA PHE A 21 -9.69 -17.80 -0.50
C PHE A 21 -10.17 -18.54 -1.76
N ASN A 22 -10.50 -19.80 -1.58
CA ASN A 22 -11.26 -20.60 -2.55
C ASN A 22 -12.75 -20.27 -2.42
N VAL A 23 -13.10 -19.01 -2.55
CA VAL A 23 -14.49 -18.54 -2.65
C VAL A 23 -14.61 -17.91 -4.02
N GLY A 24 -15.57 -18.38 -4.82
CA GLY A 24 -15.76 -18.02 -6.21
C GLY A 24 -15.99 -16.54 -6.51
N LEU A 25 -15.11 -15.69 -6.05
CA LEU A 25 -15.07 -14.25 -6.30
C LEU A 25 -14.12 -13.97 -7.47
N SER A 26 -14.69 -13.56 -8.57
CA SER A 26 -14.01 -13.23 -9.83
C SER A 26 -13.22 -11.91 -9.82
N LYS A 27 -12.96 -11.30 -8.65
CA LYS A 27 -12.22 -10.04 -8.51
C LYS A 27 -10.92 -10.26 -7.74
N PRO A 28 -9.80 -9.65 -8.16
CA PRO A 28 -8.53 -9.77 -7.46
C PRO A 28 -8.63 -9.17 -6.05
N LEU A 29 -8.02 -9.87 -5.10
CA LEU A 29 -7.95 -9.50 -3.67
C LEU A 29 -7.06 -8.27 -3.38
N SER A 30 -6.67 -7.52 -4.38
CA SER A 30 -5.90 -6.27 -4.29
C SER A 30 -6.76 -5.04 -3.98
N THR A 31 -7.92 -5.24 -3.35
CA THR A 31 -8.83 -4.16 -3.02
C THR A 31 -8.50 -3.58 -1.64
N LEU A 32 -8.41 -2.26 -1.54
CA LEU A 32 -8.17 -1.55 -0.27
C LEU A 32 -9.16 -1.98 0.81
N CYS A 33 -10.44 -2.14 0.46
CA CYS A 33 -11.48 -2.58 1.37
C CYS A 33 -11.19 -3.96 1.99
N PHE A 34 -10.73 -4.92 1.18
CA PHE A 34 -10.38 -6.25 1.69
C PHE A 34 -9.15 -6.18 2.61
N LEU A 35 -8.10 -5.48 2.20
CA LEU A 35 -6.89 -5.30 3.00
C LEU A 35 -7.22 -4.67 4.36
N THR A 36 -7.99 -3.58 4.36
CA THR A 36 -8.39 -2.90 5.59
C THR A 36 -9.24 -3.78 6.50
N SER A 37 -10.14 -4.59 5.93
CA SER A 37 -10.98 -5.54 6.69
C SER A 37 -10.15 -6.66 7.32
N VAL A 38 -9.18 -7.21 6.61
CA VAL A 38 -8.26 -8.24 7.15
C VAL A 38 -7.41 -7.63 8.25
N LEU A 39 -6.75 -6.49 8.00
CA LEU A 39 -5.83 -5.86 8.93
C LEU A 39 -6.52 -5.40 10.23
N THR A 40 -7.83 -5.09 10.18
CA THR A 40 -8.63 -4.82 11.39
C THR A 40 -8.60 -5.98 12.37
N LYS A 41 -8.71 -7.23 11.88
CA LYS A 41 -8.69 -8.44 12.72
C LYS A 41 -7.35 -8.68 13.40
N PHE A 42 -6.29 -8.08 12.87
CA PHE A 42 -4.95 -8.13 13.45
C PHE A 42 -4.59 -6.89 14.27
N ASN A 43 -5.57 -6.00 14.54
CA ASN A 43 -5.35 -4.74 15.28
C ASN A 43 -4.20 -3.90 14.69
N ILE A 44 -4.18 -3.75 13.36
CA ILE A 44 -3.27 -2.84 12.68
C ILE A 44 -3.90 -1.45 12.66
N PRO A 45 -3.26 -0.41 13.22
CA PRO A 45 -3.73 0.96 13.15
C PRO A 45 -3.85 1.42 11.70
N ARG A 46 -4.94 2.10 11.37
CA ARG A 46 -5.25 2.62 10.03
C ARG A 46 -6.29 3.73 10.11
N ALA A 47 -6.55 4.42 9.02
CA ALA A 47 -7.66 5.36 8.91
C ALA A 47 -9.00 4.66 9.17
N LYS A 48 -9.97 5.37 9.76
CA LYS A 48 -11.38 4.95 9.73
C LYS A 48 -11.85 4.99 8.28
N SER A 49 -12.66 4.03 7.87
CA SER A 49 -13.09 3.94 6.48
C SER A 49 -14.54 3.50 6.33
N ILE A 50 -15.23 4.08 5.35
CA ILE A 50 -16.56 3.74 4.90
C ILE A 50 -16.44 3.17 3.49
N TYR A 51 -16.99 1.99 3.25
CA TYR A 51 -17.06 1.37 1.93
C TYR A 51 -18.38 1.71 1.25
N VAL A 52 -18.31 2.15 0.00
CA VAL A 52 -19.48 2.53 -0.80
C VAL A 52 -19.40 1.88 -2.18
N SER A 53 -20.49 1.24 -2.62
CA SER A 53 -20.63 0.72 -3.98
C SER A 53 -21.53 1.62 -4.82
N GLU A 54 -21.25 1.71 -6.11
CA GLU A 54 -22.08 2.43 -7.07
C GLU A 54 -23.52 1.91 -7.03
N GLY A 55 -24.48 2.83 -6.90
CA GLY A 55 -25.93 2.49 -6.80
C GLY A 55 -26.42 2.11 -5.41
N ASN A 56 -25.52 2.00 -4.42
CA ASN A 56 -25.88 1.80 -3.01
C ASN A 56 -25.17 2.85 -2.14
N ILE A 57 -25.49 4.12 -2.38
CA ILE A 57 -24.94 5.26 -1.65
C ILE A 57 -25.86 5.56 -0.48
N ASP A 58 -25.73 4.78 0.60
CA ASP A 58 -26.54 4.97 1.83
C ASP A 58 -25.98 6.07 2.74
N PHE A 59 -24.83 6.65 2.39
CA PHE A 59 -24.13 7.65 3.19
C PHE A 59 -24.26 9.05 2.59
N THR A 60 -24.96 9.93 3.29
CA THR A 60 -24.96 11.36 2.97
C THR A 60 -23.64 12.00 3.39
N TYR A 61 -23.36 13.20 2.85
CA TYR A 61 -22.20 13.98 3.27
C TYR A 61 -22.17 14.18 4.80
N GLU A 62 -23.31 14.48 5.39
CA GLU A 62 -23.48 14.72 6.83
C GLU A 62 -23.11 13.48 7.65
N ASN A 63 -23.54 12.27 7.21
CA ASN A 63 -23.17 11.01 7.87
C ASN A 63 -21.66 10.72 7.77
N VAL A 64 -21.05 11.01 6.62
CA VAL A 64 -19.61 10.84 6.44
C VAL A 64 -18.83 11.79 7.35
N VAL A 65 -19.24 13.06 7.44
CA VAL A 65 -18.60 14.06 8.32
C VAL A 65 -18.74 13.66 9.78
N GLU A 66 -19.90 13.15 10.19
CA GLU A 66 -20.12 12.68 11.57
C GLU A 66 -19.19 11.52 11.94
N GLU A 67 -18.94 10.59 11.01
CA GLU A 67 -18.14 9.40 11.28
C GLU A 67 -16.63 9.65 11.13
N LEU A 68 -16.21 10.40 10.11
CA LEU A 68 -14.80 10.51 9.72
C LEU A 68 -14.18 11.87 10.06
N ASN A 69 -14.97 12.92 10.32
CA ASN A 69 -14.59 14.33 10.38
C ASN A 69 -14.02 14.86 9.04
N LEU A 70 -13.86 16.17 8.95
CA LEU A 70 -13.16 16.83 7.85
C LEU A 70 -11.70 17.12 8.21
N PRO A 71 -10.78 17.09 7.24
CA PRO A 71 -10.99 16.57 5.90
C PRO A 71 -11.01 15.04 5.87
N PHE A 72 -11.49 14.46 4.76
CA PHE A 72 -11.40 13.03 4.49
C PHE A 72 -11.02 12.78 3.03
N PHE A 73 -10.60 11.55 2.71
CA PHE A 73 -10.30 11.14 1.34
C PHE A 73 -11.41 10.29 0.74
N VAL A 74 -11.67 10.47 -0.55
CA VAL A 74 -12.47 9.56 -1.37
C VAL A 74 -11.53 8.88 -2.36
N LYS A 75 -11.52 7.55 -2.40
CA LYS A 75 -10.56 6.74 -3.16
C LYS A 75 -11.28 5.62 -3.91
N PRO A 76 -10.95 5.36 -5.18
CA PRO A 76 -11.33 4.11 -5.85
C PRO A 76 -10.75 2.91 -5.09
N ASN A 77 -11.47 1.79 -5.05
CA ASN A 77 -11.06 0.62 -4.30
C ASN A 77 -9.93 -0.18 -4.99
N GLN A 78 -9.78 -0.08 -6.32
CA GLN A 78 -8.82 -0.83 -7.13
C GLN A 78 -7.98 0.05 -8.07
N SER A 79 -7.85 1.33 -7.80
CA SER A 79 -7.02 2.21 -8.62
C SER A 79 -5.58 2.26 -8.13
N GLY A 80 -4.65 2.53 -9.04
CA GLY A 80 -3.23 2.74 -8.75
C GLY A 80 -2.81 4.19 -8.99
N SER A 81 -1.59 4.53 -8.59
CA SER A 81 -0.96 5.84 -8.87
C SER A 81 -1.78 7.06 -8.41
N SER A 82 -2.57 6.92 -7.37
CA SER A 82 -3.46 7.96 -6.83
C SER A 82 -4.52 8.49 -7.82
N LEU A 83 -4.82 7.74 -8.89
CA LEU A 83 -5.91 8.10 -9.81
C LEU A 83 -7.26 8.01 -9.12
N GLY A 84 -8.13 9.01 -9.34
CA GLY A 84 -9.47 9.06 -8.75
C GLY A 84 -9.50 9.41 -7.26
N ILE A 85 -8.36 9.71 -6.63
CA ILE A 85 -8.28 10.11 -5.22
C ILE A 85 -8.55 11.60 -5.08
N SER A 86 -9.40 11.97 -4.12
CA SER A 86 -9.69 13.36 -3.78
C SER A 86 -9.69 13.58 -2.27
N LYS A 87 -9.06 14.67 -1.82
CA LYS A 87 -9.21 15.20 -0.46
C LYS A 87 -10.43 16.10 -0.44
N VAL A 88 -11.31 15.92 0.52
CA VAL A 88 -12.60 16.59 0.64
C VAL A 88 -12.60 17.45 1.89
N ASN A 89 -12.86 18.76 1.71
CA ASN A 89 -12.97 19.74 2.78
C ASN A 89 -14.37 20.37 2.85
N SER A 90 -15.21 20.16 1.83
CA SER A 90 -16.55 20.74 1.74
C SER A 90 -17.56 19.79 1.06
N LYS A 91 -18.84 20.12 1.15
CA LYS A 91 -19.91 19.35 0.52
C LYS A 91 -19.81 19.35 -1.01
N GLU A 92 -19.47 20.51 -1.58
CA GLU A 92 -19.32 20.67 -3.03
C GLU A 92 -18.13 19.83 -3.57
N GLU A 93 -17.08 19.68 -2.78
CA GLU A 93 -15.94 18.80 -3.10
C GLU A 93 -16.33 17.34 -2.99
N TYR A 94 -17.16 16.96 -2.02
CA TYR A 94 -17.61 15.59 -1.83
C TYR A 94 -18.34 15.04 -3.06
N GLU A 95 -19.30 15.80 -3.59
CA GLU A 95 -20.06 15.38 -4.77
C GLU A 95 -19.15 15.18 -5.99
N LYS A 96 -18.17 16.06 -6.20
CA LYS A 96 -17.19 15.94 -7.28
C LYS A 96 -16.26 14.74 -7.06
N ALA A 97 -15.83 14.52 -5.82
CA ALA A 97 -14.97 13.41 -5.45
C ALA A 97 -15.62 12.05 -5.70
N LEU A 98 -16.92 11.91 -5.40
CA LEU A 98 -17.68 10.69 -5.71
C LEU A 98 -17.70 10.42 -7.22
N VAL A 99 -18.04 11.43 -8.03
CA VAL A 99 -18.06 11.30 -9.49
C VAL A 99 -16.68 10.89 -10.02
N PHE A 100 -15.63 11.52 -9.51
CA PHE A 100 -14.26 11.25 -9.95
C PHE A 100 -13.79 9.84 -9.56
N ALA A 101 -14.09 9.40 -8.34
CA ALA A 101 -13.72 8.07 -7.87
C ALA A 101 -14.54 6.96 -8.56
N PHE A 102 -15.84 7.15 -8.76
CA PHE A 102 -16.68 6.19 -9.48
C PHE A 102 -16.40 6.11 -10.99
N ALA A 103 -15.73 7.09 -11.58
CA ALA A 103 -15.23 6.99 -12.94
C ALA A 103 -14.12 5.93 -13.08
N GLU A 104 -13.37 5.68 -11.99
CA GLU A 104 -12.26 4.73 -11.96
C GLU A 104 -12.68 3.33 -11.46
N ASP A 105 -13.58 3.23 -10.47
CA ASP A 105 -14.04 1.96 -9.92
C ASP A 105 -15.50 2.07 -9.44
N LYS A 106 -16.24 0.97 -9.54
CA LYS A 106 -17.61 0.83 -9.02
C LYS A 106 -17.69 0.79 -7.50
N ASP A 107 -16.58 0.52 -6.86
CA ASP A 107 -16.43 0.45 -5.42
C ASP A 107 -15.42 1.50 -4.97
N ILE A 108 -15.77 2.27 -3.97
CA ILE A 108 -14.91 3.33 -3.42
C ILE A 108 -14.76 3.19 -1.91
N LEU A 109 -13.69 3.76 -1.40
CA LEU A 109 -13.41 3.88 0.03
C LEU A 109 -13.38 5.36 0.40
N ILE A 110 -14.09 5.73 1.46
CA ILE A 110 -13.99 7.05 2.08
C ILE A 110 -13.22 6.88 3.38
N GLU A 111 -12.11 7.60 3.54
CA GLU A 111 -11.19 7.42 4.67
C GLU A 111 -10.91 8.71 5.41
N SER A 112 -10.85 8.65 6.75
CA SER A 112 -10.45 9.78 7.57
C SER A 112 -9.04 10.23 7.18
N PHE A 113 -8.80 11.54 7.20
CA PHE A 113 -7.46 12.10 7.01
C PHE A 113 -6.55 11.74 8.17
N LEU A 114 -5.34 11.30 7.85
CA LEU A 114 -4.26 11.08 8.81
C LEU A 114 -3.25 12.22 8.63
N ASP A 115 -3.17 13.09 9.62
CA ASP A 115 -2.22 14.20 9.62
C ASP A 115 -0.91 13.77 10.29
N GLY A 116 0.11 13.49 9.48
CA GLY A 116 1.37 13.00 10.00
C GLY A 116 2.45 12.81 8.95
N MET A 117 3.56 12.22 9.38
CA MET A 117 4.71 11.93 8.53
C MET A 117 4.50 10.64 7.75
N GLU A 118 4.65 10.68 6.43
CA GLU A 118 4.54 9.50 5.57
C GLU A 118 5.85 8.74 5.51
N ILE A 119 5.78 7.43 5.75
CA ILE A 119 6.91 6.50 5.74
C ILE A 119 6.62 5.33 4.80
N SER A 120 7.54 5.07 3.90
CA SER A 120 7.53 3.90 3.02
C SER A 120 8.51 2.84 3.52
N VAL A 121 8.09 1.57 3.57
CA VAL A 121 8.86 0.46 4.13
C VAL A 121 8.88 -0.74 3.19
N GLY A 122 10.06 -1.13 2.75
CA GLY A 122 10.28 -2.38 2.02
C GLY A 122 10.32 -3.57 2.97
N VAL A 123 9.55 -4.61 2.66
CA VAL A 123 9.56 -5.90 3.37
C VAL A 123 9.62 -7.03 2.36
N LEU A 124 10.44 -8.04 2.62
CA LEU A 124 10.61 -9.19 1.74
C LEU A 124 10.85 -10.47 2.53
N ASN A 125 10.62 -11.60 1.87
CA ASN A 125 11.16 -12.88 2.33
C ASN A 125 12.50 -13.11 1.64
N TYR A 126 13.59 -13.05 2.39
CA TYR A 126 14.93 -13.29 1.86
C TYR A 126 15.49 -14.60 2.41
N LYS A 127 15.70 -15.58 1.54
CA LYS A 127 16.20 -16.91 1.89
C LYS A 127 15.41 -17.59 3.03
N GLY A 128 14.08 -17.40 3.04
CA GLY A 128 13.19 -18.00 4.03
C GLY A 128 12.91 -17.17 5.27
N GLU A 129 13.55 -15.99 5.42
CA GLU A 129 13.35 -15.09 6.55
C GLU A 129 12.68 -13.79 6.12
N THR A 130 11.70 -13.31 6.90
CA THR A 130 11.11 -11.98 6.71
C THR A 130 12.13 -10.91 7.11
N LYS A 131 12.47 -10.03 6.17
CA LYS A 131 13.39 -8.90 6.39
C LYS A 131 12.72 -7.58 6.07
N VAL A 132 12.99 -6.59 6.92
CA VAL A 132 12.63 -5.18 6.66
C VAL A 132 13.87 -4.49 6.10
N LEU A 133 13.68 -3.75 5.02
CA LEU A 133 14.70 -2.91 4.40
C LEU A 133 14.78 -1.54 5.11
N GLY A 134 15.37 -0.55 4.46
CA GLY A 134 15.38 0.81 4.96
C GLY A 134 13.98 1.41 5.05
N LEU A 135 13.80 2.37 5.93
CA LEU A 135 12.60 3.21 5.99
C LEU A 135 12.88 4.49 5.22
N THR A 136 11.95 4.87 4.36
CA THR A 136 12.03 6.10 3.56
C THR A 136 10.94 7.08 4.00
N GLU A 137 11.32 8.28 4.38
CA GLU A 137 10.41 9.38 4.60
C GLU A 137 9.99 9.97 3.25
N ILE A 138 8.68 10.17 3.06
CA ILE A 138 8.11 10.83 1.90
C ILE A 138 7.70 12.23 2.32
N VAL A 139 8.36 13.24 1.72
CA VAL A 139 8.00 14.65 1.92
C VAL A 139 7.31 15.15 0.66
N SER A 140 5.99 15.25 0.71
CA SER A 140 5.21 15.83 -0.39
C SER A 140 5.21 17.34 -0.30
N HIS A 141 5.42 18.02 -1.43
CA HIS A 141 5.22 19.45 -1.56
C HIS A 141 3.78 19.84 -1.93
N ASN A 142 2.94 18.84 -2.21
CA ASN A 142 1.50 18.95 -2.40
C ASN A 142 0.77 18.63 -1.09
N ASP A 143 -0.56 18.87 -1.07
CA ASP A 143 -1.42 18.55 0.09
C ASP A 143 -1.40 17.07 0.49
N PHE A 144 -1.01 16.18 -0.42
CA PHE A 144 -0.77 14.75 -0.20
C PHE A 144 0.11 14.18 -1.33
N PHE A 145 0.57 12.93 -1.18
CA PHE A 145 1.42 12.24 -2.16
C PHE A 145 0.57 11.77 -3.36
N ASP A 146 0.12 12.72 -4.17
CA ASP A 146 -0.70 12.51 -5.36
C ASP A 146 0.13 12.06 -6.59
N TYR A 147 -0.53 11.92 -7.73
CA TYR A 147 0.11 11.55 -8.99
C TYR A 147 1.23 12.53 -9.39
N GLU A 148 1.03 13.82 -9.20
CA GLU A 148 2.02 14.84 -9.54
C GLU A 148 3.24 14.76 -8.60
N ALA A 149 3.02 14.53 -7.31
CA ALA A 149 4.09 14.33 -6.36
C ALA A 149 4.90 13.06 -6.69
N LYS A 150 4.23 11.98 -7.09
CA LYS A 150 4.88 10.70 -7.45
C LYS A 150 5.74 10.77 -8.72
N TYR A 151 5.32 11.51 -9.74
CA TYR A 151 5.92 11.43 -11.08
C TYR A 151 6.51 12.73 -11.62
N LEU A 152 6.19 13.88 -11.04
CA LEU A 152 6.65 15.19 -11.52
C LEU A 152 7.69 15.86 -10.61
N GLY A 153 8.29 15.09 -9.68
CA GLY A 153 9.38 15.58 -8.82
C GLY A 153 8.93 16.57 -7.75
N LYS A 154 7.66 16.51 -7.33
CA LYS A 154 7.09 17.32 -6.26
C LYS A 154 7.16 16.65 -4.88
N SER A 155 8.04 15.67 -4.73
CA SER A 155 8.31 14.99 -3.45
C SER A 155 9.78 14.76 -3.27
N GLU A 156 10.21 14.67 -2.00
CA GLU A 156 11.53 14.21 -1.62
C GLU A 156 11.40 12.85 -0.93
N GLU A 157 12.28 11.92 -1.30
CA GLU A 157 12.38 10.59 -0.74
C GLU A 157 13.66 10.48 0.07
N ILE A 158 13.58 10.43 1.39
CA ILE A 158 14.73 10.50 2.29
C ILE A 158 14.95 9.15 2.96
N THR A 159 16.01 8.44 2.58
CA THR A 159 16.41 7.15 3.17
C THR A 159 17.79 7.28 3.82
N PRO A 160 17.97 7.01 5.14
CA PRO A 160 16.93 6.61 6.10
C PRO A 160 16.00 7.76 6.48
N ALA A 161 14.77 7.42 6.88
CA ALA A 161 13.79 8.36 7.40
C ALA A 161 14.29 9.09 8.65
N ARG A 162 13.94 10.37 8.80
CA ARG A 162 14.37 11.24 9.93
C ARG A 162 13.49 11.05 11.16
N ILE A 163 13.46 9.84 11.68
CA ILE A 163 12.67 9.44 12.86
C ILE A 163 13.57 8.86 13.96
N SER A 164 13.06 8.81 15.19
CA SER A 164 13.77 8.20 16.31
C SER A 164 13.95 6.69 16.12
N VAL A 165 14.96 6.10 16.76
CA VAL A 165 15.20 4.64 16.75
C VAL A 165 14.00 3.88 17.29
N GLU A 166 13.35 4.42 18.33
CA GLU A 166 12.13 3.84 18.90
C GLU A 166 10.98 3.79 17.87
N MET A 167 10.76 4.91 17.16
CA MET A 167 9.73 4.98 16.13
C MET A 167 10.07 4.07 14.95
N ALA A 168 11.32 4.04 14.51
CA ALA A 168 11.77 3.13 13.47
C ALA A 168 11.46 1.66 13.83
N THR A 169 11.73 1.27 15.07
CA THR A 169 11.41 -0.08 15.57
C THR A 169 9.90 -0.35 15.56
N LYS A 170 9.06 0.62 15.95
CA LYS A 170 7.59 0.48 15.88
C LYS A 170 7.12 0.26 14.45
N VAL A 171 7.60 1.08 13.51
CA VAL A 171 7.25 0.97 12.09
C VAL A 171 7.69 -0.38 11.52
N GLN A 172 8.91 -0.83 11.81
CA GLN A 172 9.41 -2.13 11.37
C GLN A 172 8.56 -3.29 11.90
N ASN A 173 8.22 -3.28 13.18
CA ASN A 173 7.40 -4.33 13.80
C ASN A 173 6.00 -4.39 13.18
N ILE A 174 5.38 -3.24 12.93
CA ILE A 174 4.06 -3.19 12.28
C ILE A 174 4.16 -3.66 10.81
N ALA A 175 5.22 -3.30 10.11
CA ALA A 175 5.44 -3.73 8.72
C ALA A 175 5.60 -5.26 8.61
N ILE A 176 6.36 -5.88 9.51
CA ILE A 176 6.46 -7.35 9.61
C ILE A 176 5.06 -7.94 9.89
N LYS A 177 4.36 -7.41 10.88
CA LYS A 177 3.02 -7.90 11.26
C LYS A 177 2.03 -7.80 10.10
N VAL A 178 2.03 -6.72 9.33
CA VAL A 178 1.21 -6.56 8.11
C VAL A 178 1.60 -7.61 7.07
N TYR A 179 2.89 -7.74 6.76
CA TYR A 179 3.41 -8.70 5.78
C TYR A 179 3.00 -10.14 6.12
N GLU A 180 3.17 -10.55 7.37
CA GLU A 180 2.82 -11.89 7.85
C GLU A 180 1.31 -12.12 7.93
N SER A 181 0.54 -11.12 8.40
CA SER A 181 -0.93 -11.21 8.49
C SER A 181 -1.58 -11.37 7.12
N LEU A 182 -1.01 -10.73 6.10
CA LEU A 182 -1.43 -10.86 4.71
C LEU A 182 -0.83 -12.10 4.03
N ARG A 183 -0.01 -12.89 4.74
CA ARG A 183 0.70 -14.05 4.20
C ARG A 183 1.47 -13.73 2.94
N MET A 184 2.11 -12.57 2.93
CA MET A 184 2.91 -12.13 1.80
C MET A 184 4.09 -13.04 1.57
N THR A 185 4.50 -13.13 0.32
CA THR A 185 5.71 -13.82 -0.12
C THR A 185 6.37 -12.98 -1.19
N GLY A 186 7.68 -13.01 -1.26
CA GLY A 186 8.42 -12.12 -2.14
C GLY A 186 8.64 -10.76 -1.50
N PHE A 187 8.78 -9.73 -2.30
CA PHE A 187 9.01 -8.37 -1.83
C PHE A 187 7.76 -7.50 -1.96
N SER A 188 7.64 -6.52 -1.08
CA SER A 188 6.57 -5.54 -1.06
C SER A 188 7.07 -4.21 -0.50
N ARG A 189 6.28 -3.16 -0.72
CA ARG A 189 6.49 -1.85 -0.12
C ARG A 189 5.19 -1.36 0.47
N ALA A 190 5.15 -1.24 1.80
CA ALA A 190 3.99 -0.74 2.52
C ALA A 190 4.18 0.71 2.94
N GLU A 191 3.08 1.48 3.00
CA GLU A 191 3.08 2.89 3.34
C GLU A 191 2.30 3.13 4.62
N TYR A 192 2.84 4.01 5.46
CA TYR A 192 2.34 4.34 6.79
C TYR A 192 2.35 5.83 7.00
N ILE A 193 1.39 6.35 7.75
CA ILE A 193 1.46 7.70 8.32
C ILE A 193 1.67 7.60 9.81
N ILE A 194 2.76 8.22 10.31
CA ILE A 194 3.00 8.35 11.74
C ILE A 194 2.20 9.53 12.25
N MET A 195 1.14 9.24 12.98
CA MET A 195 0.28 10.24 13.62
C MET A 195 0.16 9.92 15.11
N ASN A 196 0.27 10.93 15.98
CA ASN A 196 0.20 10.76 17.45
C ASN A 196 1.15 9.67 17.99
N ASN A 197 2.36 9.60 17.44
CA ASN A 197 3.40 8.62 17.83
C ASN A 197 3.01 7.16 17.55
N GLU A 198 2.09 6.93 16.57
CA GLU A 198 1.64 5.59 16.15
C GLU A 198 1.65 5.51 14.61
N PRO A 199 2.26 4.47 14.02
CA PRO A 199 2.22 4.25 12.57
C PRO A 199 0.86 3.65 12.17
N HIS A 200 0.19 4.32 11.23
CA HIS A 200 -1.08 3.90 10.65
C HIS A 200 -0.86 3.40 9.22
N PHE A 201 -1.29 2.19 8.94
CA PHE A 201 -1.19 1.60 7.61
C PHE A 201 -2.06 2.34 6.58
N ILE A 202 -1.52 2.58 5.40
CA ILE A 202 -2.20 3.22 4.26
C ILE A 202 -2.43 2.22 3.14
N GLU A 203 -1.35 1.69 2.56
CA GLU A 203 -1.41 0.77 1.43
C GLU A 203 -0.20 -0.16 1.39
N ILE A 204 -0.29 -1.21 0.59
CA ILE A 204 0.84 -2.09 0.28
C ILE A 204 0.95 -2.28 -1.22
N ASN A 205 2.11 -1.96 -1.76
CA ASN A 205 2.47 -2.21 -3.15
C ASN A 205 3.21 -3.54 -3.26
N THR A 206 2.58 -4.50 -3.94
CA THR A 206 3.12 -5.86 -4.14
C THR A 206 4.01 -5.97 -5.38
N ASN A 207 4.14 -4.89 -6.16
CA ASN A 207 5.02 -4.80 -7.33
C ASN A 207 5.68 -3.41 -7.37
N PRO A 208 6.53 -3.07 -6.37
CA PRO A 208 7.21 -1.78 -6.34
C PRO A 208 8.14 -1.61 -7.55
N GLY A 209 8.37 -0.37 -7.94
CA GLY A 209 9.29 -0.04 -9.03
C GLY A 209 10.72 -0.52 -8.73
N LEU A 210 11.39 -1.04 -9.76
CA LEU A 210 12.76 -1.56 -9.67
C LEU A 210 13.78 -0.71 -10.45
N SER A 211 13.40 0.49 -10.91
CA SER A 211 14.38 1.43 -11.47
C SER A 211 15.30 1.95 -10.37
N PRO A 212 16.55 2.33 -10.67
CA PRO A 212 17.48 2.83 -9.66
C PRO A 212 16.96 4.03 -8.85
N GLN A 213 16.04 4.81 -9.42
CA GLN A 213 15.42 5.98 -8.78
C GLN A 213 14.20 5.61 -7.93
N SER A 214 13.72 4.36 -8.01
CA SER A 214 12.56 3.93 -7.21
C SER A 214 12.94 3.73 -5.75
N ILE A 215 12.00 3.94 -4.84
CA ILE A 215 12.19 3.82 -3.39
C ILE A 215 12.72 2.43 -2.99
N PHE A 216 12.15 1.35 -3.55
CA PHE A 216 12.53 0.01 -3.14
C PHE A 216 14.01 -0.32 -3.41
N PRO A 217 14.62 -0.07 -4.59
CA PRO A 217 16.06 -0.21 -4.81
C PRO A 217 16.92 0.67 -3.91
N GLN A 218 16.48 1.88 -3.59
CA GLN A 218 17.18 2.75 -2.63
C GLN A 218 17.21 2.11 -1.22
N GLN A 219 16.10 1.52 -0.78
CA GLN A 219 15.99 0.79 0.49
C GLN A 219 16.88 -0.46 0.51
N VAL A 220 16.95 -1.21 -0.59
CA VAL A 220 17.86 -2.37 -0.76
C VAL A 220 19.32 -1.93 -0.61
N THR A 221 19.70 -0.84 -1.28
CA THR A 221 21.05 -0.27 -1.20
C THR A 221 21.37 0.18 0.23
N HIS A 222 20.41 0.85 0.90
CA HIS A 222 20.58 1.26 2.30
C HIS A 222 20.76 0.07 3.25
N ALA A 223 20.05 -1.02 3.01
CA ALA A 223 20.20 -2.28 3.75
C ALA A 223 21.50 -3.03 3.43
N LYS A 224 22.37 -2.49 2.57
CA LYS A 224 23.61 -3.10 2.10
C LYS A 224 23.41 -4.48 1.49
N MET A 225 22.27 -4.67 0.84
CA MET A 225 21.94 -5.88 0.08
C MET A 225 22.23 -5.65 -1.41
N ASP A 226 22.61 -6.72 -2.09
CA ASP A 226 22.74 -6.71 -3.54
C ASP A 226 21.40 -7.03 -4.19
N MET A 227 21.02 -6.23 -5.20
CA MET A 227 19.74 -6.41 -5.91
C MET A 227 19.71 -7.72 -6.70
N SER A 228 20.85 -8.18 -7.22
CA SER A 228 20.93 -9.45 -7.94
C SER A 228 20.70 -10.62 -7.00
N ASP A 229 21.36 -10.62 -5.82
CA ASP A 229 21.15 -11.65 -4.79
C ASP A 229 19.70 -11.69 -4.30
N LEU A 230 19.06 -10.51 -4.19
CA LEU A 230 17.66 -10.42 -3.82
C LEU A 230 16.77 -11.06 -4.89
N LEU A 231 16.96 -10.72 -6.15
CA LEU A 231 16.18 -11.27 -7.26
C LEU A 231 16.41 -12.78 -7.43
N ASP A 232 17.63 -13.26 -7.23
CA ASP A 232 17.94 -14.70 -7.25
C ASP A 232 17.17 -15.43 -6.14
N SER A 233 17.15 -14.86 -4.92
CA SER A 233 16.37 -15.40 -3.81
C SER A 233 14.86 -15.46 -4.14
N GLU A 234 14.31 -14.43 -4.78
CA GLU A 234 12.90 -14.41 -5.19
C GLU A 234 12.59 -15.48 -6.26
N ILE A 235 13.49 -15.69 -7.20
CA ILE A 235 13.37 -16.74 -8.22
C ILE A 235 13.39 -18.12 -7.54
N GLU A 236 14.32 -18.36 -6.64
CA GLU A 236 14.40 -19.63 -5.89
C GLU A 236 13.12 -19.88 -5.10
N LEU A 237 12.62 -18.90 -4.37
CA LEU A 237 11.37 -18.99 -3.63
C LEU A 237 10.18 -19.31 -4.57
N ALA A 238 10.13 -18.69 -5.75
CA ALA A 238 9.07 -18.93 -6.73
C ALA A 238 9.13 -20.35 -7.29
N LEU A 239 10.32 -20.88 -7.56
CA LEU A 239 10.53 -22.23 -8.07
C LEU A 239 10.18 -23.32 -7.02
N GLN A 240 10.37 -23.03 -5.73
CA GLN A 240 10.04 -23.95 -4.64
C GLN A 240 8.54 -23.99 -4.34
N ARG A 241 7.75 -23.03 -4.80
CA ARG A 241 6.30 -22.99 -4.57
C ARG A 241 5.61 -24.17 -5.25
N LYS A 242 4.95 -24.99 -4.47
CA LYS A 242 4.04 -25.99 -5.02
C LYS A 242 2.74 -25.29 -5.43
N PRO A 243 2.29 -25.43 -6.69
CA PRO A 243 0.98 -24.93 -7.09
C PRO A 243 -0.12 -25.55 -6.21
N ILE A 244 -0.99 -24.72 -5.66
CA ILE A 244 -2.05 -25.16 -4.71
C ILE A 244 -3.00 -26.17 -5.36
N TRP A 245 -3.14 -26.15 -6.69
CA TRP A 245 -3.97 -27.12 -7.45
C TRP A 245 -3.27 -28.45 -7.77
N LYS A 246 -1.97 -28.59 -7.49
CA LYS A 246 -1.31 -29.89 -7.55
C LYS A 246 -1.35 -30.53 -6.16
N LYS A 247 -2.40 -31.34 -5.91
CA LYS A 247 -2.37 -32.34 -4.85
C LYS A 247 -1.57 -33.54 -5.27
#